data_1b5df6fd87e40470b389598b32e4412b
#
_entry.id   1b5df6fd87e40470b389598b32e4412b
#
_cell.length_a   1.000
_cell.length_b   1.000
_cell.length_c   1.000
_cell.angle_alpha   90.00
_cell.angle_beta   90.00
_cell.angle_gamma   90.00
#
_symmetry.space_group_name_H-M   'P 1'
#
loop_
_entity.id
_entity.type
_entity.pdbx_description
1 polymer ?
#
loop_
_entity_poly.entity_id
_entity_poly.type
_entity_poly.pdbx_seq_one_letter_code
_entity_poly.pdbx_strand_id
1 'polypeptide(L)'
;MSGALQAVFQNQRSFGPPPPTVIGQAFEGGFYAGMISTAGDSVGDYYLVVAPKSSGEGTAKQFKTSNTDDAGATSEIDGPGNSASMNDSDHPAAQFCEGLTIGGFTDWYLPAKNELEVCYYNLKTTTTDNVTNSGINANAVPARASNYTVGTPAQTSASAFVTGGAQAFITGSNQFYWTSTQGSSTNAWVNFFDTGNQDPPSGKQKGNSFNVRAVRRVPV
;
A
#
# COMPACT_ATOMS: atom_id res chain seq x y z
N MET A 1 -25.40 -37.28 -47.45
CA MET A 1 -24.27 -37.33 -46.50
C MET A 1 -24.18 -36.01 -45.78
N SER A 2 -24.66 -35.96 -44.55
CA SER A 2 -24.70 -34.77 -43.76
C SER A 2 -23.45 -34.70 -42.87
N GLY A 3 -22.55 -33.78 -43.19
CA GLY A 3 -21.39 -33.50 -42.38
C GLY A 3 -21.72 -32.62 -41.19
N ALA A 4 -21.77 -33.17 -40.00
CA ALA A 4 -21.93 -32.40 -38.78
C ALA A 4 -20.62 -31.64 -38.50
N LEU A 5 -20.67 -30.31 -38.59
CA LEU A 5 -19.64 -29.42 -38.07
C LEU A 5 -19.70 -29.49 -36.52
N GLN A 6 -18.77 -30.22 -35.91
CA GLN A 6 -18.52 -30.13 -34.49
C GLN A 6 -17.87 -28.76 -34.22
N ALA A 7 -18.64 -27.87 -33.64
CA ALA A 7 -18.12 -26.66 -33.04
C ALA A 7 -17.28 -27.05 -31.80
N VAL A 8 -15.97 -26.98 -31.92
CA VAL A 8 -15.07 -27.07 -30.82
C VAL A 8 -15.25 -25.78 -30.01
N PHE A 9 -16.04 -25.82 -28.95
CA PHE A 9 -16.01 -24.78 -27.92
C PHE A 9 -14.65 -24.85 -27.25
N GLN A 10 -13.72 -24.06 -27.76
CA GLN A 10 -12.51 -23.76 -26.99
C GLN A 10 -12.97 -23.08 -25.71
N ASN A 11 -12.77 -23.78 -24.60
CA ASN A 11 -12.93 -23.25 -23.26
C ASN A 11 -11.88 -22.13 -23.12
N GLN A 12 -12.24 -20.91 -23.50
CA GLN A 12 -11.41 -19.73 -23.25
C GLN A 12 -11.46 -19.55 -21.72
N ARG A 13 -10.48 -20.13 -21.05
CA ARG A 13 -10.13 -19.68 -19.70
C ARG A 13 -9.80 -18.20 -19.89
N SER A 14 -10.63 -17.35 -19.30
CA SER A 14 -10.29 -15.94 -19.12
C SER A 14 -9.04 -15.93 -18.24
N PHE A 15 -7.88 -15.91 -18.87
CA PHE A 15 -6.66 -15.56 -18.17
C PHE A 15 -6.85 -14.11 -17.72
N GLY A 16 -6.70 -13.86 -16.43
CA GLY A 16 -6.61 -12.49 -15.90
C GLY A 16 -5.57 -11.67 -16.69
N PRO A 17 -5.49 -10.37 -16.48
CA PRO A 17 -4.48 -9.56 -17.13
C PRO A 17 -3.09 -10.15 -16.86
N PRO A 18 -2.14 -10.02 -17.83
CA PRO A 18 -0.79 -10.54 -17.63
C PRO A 18 -0.17 -9.89 -16.39
N PRO A 19 0.70 -10.64 -15.65
CA PRO A 19 1.40 -10.11 -14.49
C PRO A 19 2.10 -8.78 -14.78
N PRO A 20 2.06 -7.80 -13.88
CA PRO A 20 2.72 -6.53 -14.08
C PRO A 20 4.24 -6.70 -13.98
N THR A 21 4.98 -6.03 -14.87
CA THR A 21 6.44 -6.10 -14.93
C THR A 21 7.15 -4.80 -14.63
N VAL A 22 6.43 -3.68 -14.66
CA VAL A 22 6.99 -2.33 -14.48
C VAL A 22 6.31 -1.63 -13.33
N ILE A 23 7.09 -1.15 -12.37
CA ILE A 23 6.61 -0.36 -11.24
C ILE A 23 5.86 0.89 -11.76
N GLY A 24 4.69 1.17 -11.20
CA GLY A 24 3.81 2.25 -11.63
C GLY A 24 2.97 1.95 -12.87
N GLN A 25 3.07 0.75 -13.45
CA GLN A 25 2.20 0.29 -14.52
C GLN A 25 0.75 0.19 -14.03
N ALA A 26 -0.20 0.61 -14.86
CA ALA A 26 -1.62 0.39 -14.56
C ALA A 26 -1.93 -1.11 -14.47
N PHE A 27 -2.56 -1.53 -13.39
CA PHE A 27 -2.86 -2.92 -13.11
C PHE A 27 -4.06 -3.02 -12.15
N GLU A 28 -5.03 -3.85 -12.47
CA GLU A 28 -6.14 -4.23 -11.59
C GLU A 28 -6.80 -3.05 -10.84
N GLY A 29 -7.19 -2.00 -11.58
CA GLY A 29 -7.90 -0.83 -11.04
C GLY A 29 -7.00 0.24 -10.41
N GLY A 30 -5.70 0.01 -10.30
CA GLY A 30 -4.72 0.94 -9.75
C GLY A 30 -3.37 0.86 -10.46
N PHE A 31 -2.30 0.91 -9.69
CA PHE A 31 -0.92 0.91 -10.20
C PHE A 31 -0.06 -0.08 -9.42
N TYR A 32 0.70 -0.90 -10.13
CA TYR A 32 1.61 -1.86 -9.53
C TYR A 32 2.69 -1.18 -8.69
N ALA A 33 2.77 -1.55 -7.43
CA ALA A 33 3.72 -0.99 -6.46
C ALA A 33 4.83 -1.95 -6.04
N GLY A 34 4.79 -3.20 -6.46
CA GLY A 34 5.73 -4.25 -6.07
C GLY A 34 5.03 -5.48 -5.53
N MET A 35 5.78 -6.39 -4.94
CA MET A 35 5.26 -7.63 -4.36
C MET A 35 5.50 -7.69 -2.86
N ILE A 36 4.69 -8.48 -2.17
CA ILE A 36 4.87 -8.80 -0.75
C ILE A 36 4.86 -10.32 -0.53
N SER A 37 5.72 -10.77 0.39
CA SER A 37 5.76 -12.14 0.90
C SER A 37 5.18 -12.17 2.29
N THR A 38 4.15 -12.96 2.52
CA THR A 38 3.54 -13.10 3.85
C THR A 38 4.43 -13.91 4.79
N ALA A 39 5.21 -14.84 4.23
CA ALA A 39 6.17 -15.65 4.98
C ALA A 39 7.51 -14.94 5.24
N GLY A 40 7.82 -13.86 4.50
CA GLY A 40 9.12 -13.17 4.60
C GLY A 40 10.29 -13.97 4.00
N ASP A 41 10.01 -14.85 3.05
CA ASP A 41 10.98 -15.75 2.40
C ASP A 41 11.45 -15.28 1.02
N SER A 42 11.12 -14.05 0.65
CA SER A 42 11.37 -13.44 -0.67
C SER A 42 10.58 -14.06 -1.82
N VAL A 43 9.64 -14.97 -1.55
CA VAL A 43 8.69 -15.47 -2.55
C VAL A 43 7.44 -14.60 -2.50
N GLY A 44 7.05 -14.03 -3.64
CA GLY A 44 5.89 -13.14 -3.70
C GLY A 44 4.58 -13.92 -3.62
N ASP A 45 3.74 -13.59 -2.65
CA ASP A 45 2.37 -14.13 -2.54
C ASP A 45 1.38 -13.22 -3.26
N TYR A 46 1.64 -11.90 -3.22
CA TYR A 46 0.73 -10.90 -3.78
C TYR A 46 1.48 -9.77 -4.49
N TYR A 47 0.92 -9.33 -5.62
CA TYR A 47 1.18 -8.01 -6.18
C TYR A 47 0.46 -6.97 -5.33
N LEU A 48 1.16 -5.91 -4.94
CA LEU A 48 0.54 -4.74 -4.32
C LEU A 48 0.14 -3.74 -5.40
N VAL A 49 -1.11 -3.31 -5.34
CA VAL A 49 -1.70 -2.34 -6.26
C VAL A 49 -2.10 -1.11 -5.45
N VAL A 50 -1.48 0.04 -5.74
CA VAL A 50 -1.83 1.30 -5.11
C VAL A 50 -2.98 1.96 -5.87
N ALA A 51 -3.98 2.45 -5.14
CA ALA A 51 -5.14 3.10 -5.72
C ALA A 51 -4.77 4.39 -6.49
N PRO A 52 -5.51 4.80 -7.54
CA PRO A 52 -5.33 6.10 -8.17
C PRO A 52 -5.49 7.24 -7.16
N LYS A 53 -4.65 8.28 -7.28
CA LYS A 53 -4.66 9.42 -6.36
C LYS A 53 -6.04 10.09 -6.26
N SER A 54 -6.66 10.31 -7.41
CA SER A 54 -7.92 11.04 -7.48
C SER A 54 -9.11 10.36 -6.81
N SER A 55 -9.06 9.04 -6.64
CA SER A 55 -10.16 8.23 -6.09
C SER A 55 -9.81 7.43 -4.84
N GLY A 56 -8.52 7.17 -4.60
CA GLY A 56 -8.07 6.31 -3.51
C GLY A 56 -7.11 6.97 -2.51
N GLU A 57 -6.90 8.30 -2.61
CA GLU A 57 -6.17 9.07 -1.60
C GLU A 57 -7.14 9.90 -0.77
N GLY A 58 -7.08 9.77 0.54
CA GLY A 58 -7.80 10.60 1.50
C GLY A 58 -6.84 11.49 2.26
N THR A 59 -7.25 12.71 2.53
CA THR A 59 -6.48 13.65 3.37
C THR A 59 -7.19 13.86 4.72
N ALA A 60 -6.42 14.26 5.73
CA ALA A 60 -6.94 14.60 7.06
C ALA A 60 -7.82 13.50 7.68
N LYS A 61 -7.38 12.24 7.58
CA LYS A 61 -8.05 11.10 8.21
C LYS A 61 -7.38 10.77 9.54
N GLN A 62 -8.16 10.51 10.58
CA GLN A 62 -7.65 9.95 11.82
C GLN A 62 -7.50 8.44 11.69
N PHE A 63 -6.46 7.87 12.31
CA PHE A 63 -6.37 6.41 12.46
C PHE A 63 -7.56 5.92 13.31
N LYS A 64 -7.79 6.60 14.44
CA LYS A 64 -8.92 6.40 15.35
C LYS A 64 -9.37 7.73 15.95
N THR A 65 -10.64 7.89 16.23
CA THR A 65 -11.20 9.12 16.83
C THR A 65 -10.78 9.31 18.31
N SER A 66 -10.28 8.25 18.94
CA SER A 66 -9.75 8.25 20.30
C SER A 66 -8.38 7.55 20.36
N ASN A 67 -7.56 7.93 21.36
CA ASN A 67 -6.25 7.29 21.58
C ASN A 67 -6.40 6.06 22.48
N THR A 68 -7.06 5.01 21.99
CA THR A 68 -7.30 3.74 22.67
C THR A 68 -6.79 2.55 21.87
N ASP A 69 -6.71 1.39 22.51
CA ASP A 69 -6.19 0.17 21.91
C ASP A 69 -7.05 -0.37 20.75
N ASP A 70 -6.38 -1.01 19.77
CA ASP A 70 -6.96 -1.68 18.62
C ASP A 70 -6.28 -3.04 18.45
N ALA A 71 -6.60 -3.98 19.33
CA ALA A 71 -5.94 -5.29 19.41
C ALA A 71 -5.98 -6.10 18.09
N GLY A 72 -6.95 -5.82 17.20
CA GLY A 72 -7.07 -6.43 15.88
C GLY A 72 -6.17 -5.82 14.81
N ALA A 73 -5.48 -4.70 15.08
CA ALA A 73 -4.72 -3.92 14.10
C ALA A 73 -3.20 -3.92 14.38
N THR A 74 -2.64 -5.06 14.76
CA THR A 74 -1.22 -5.16 15.20
C THR A 74 -0.29 -5.75 14.15
N SER A 75 -0.80 -6.33 13.07
CA SER A 75 0.03 -6.96 12.06
C SER A 75 0.81 -5.91 11.26
N GLU A 76 2.13 -6.13 11.10
CA GLU A 76 2.96 -5.29 10.22
C GLU A 76 2.82 -5.67 8.74
N ILE A 77 2.11 -6.76 8.44
CA ILE A 77 2.03 -7.34 7.10
C ILE A 77 0.60 -7.59 6.64
N ASP A 78 -0.34 -7.89 7.51
CA ASP A 78 -1.73 -8.20 7.14
C ASP A 78 -2.60 -6.93 7.15
N GLY A 79 -2.42 -6.10 6.11
CA GLY A 79 -3.24 -4.90 5.91
C GLY A 79 -4.73 -5.19 5.77
N PRO A 80 -5.15 -6.19 4.98
CA PRO A 80 -6.57 -6.58 4.90
C PRO A 80 -7.18 -6.94 6.26
N GLY A 81 -6.50 -7.77 7.06
CA GLY A 81 -6.98 -8.17 8.39
C GLY A 81 -7.06 -6.99 9.36
N ASN A 82 -6.00 -6.16 9.44
CA ASN A 82 -5.99 -4.96 10.26
C ASN A 82 -7.13 -4.00 9.86
N SER A 83 -7.24 -3.72 8.56
CA SER A 83 -8.20 -2.74 8.02
C SER A 83 -9.63 -3.19 8.26
N ALA A 84 -9.93 -4.47 8.00
CA ALA A 84 -11.25 -5.04 8.25
C ALA A 84 -11.66 -4.99 9.73
N SER A 85 -10.69 -5.14 10.67
CA SER A 85 -10.95 -5.01 12.10
C SER A 85 -11.26 -3.57 12.55
N MET A 86 -10.97 -2.59 11.69
CA MET A 86 -11.13 -1.16 11.91
C MET A 86 -12.17 -0.52 10.95
N ASN A 87 -13.04 -1.31 10.33
CA ASN A 87 -14.02 -0.78 9.37
C ASN A 87 -15.28 -0.29 10.09
N ASP A 88 -15.15 0.78 10.84
CA ASP A 88 -16.24 1.44 11.57
C ASP A 88 -16.04 2.95 11.64
N SER A 89 -17.00 3.67 12.26
CA SER A 89 -16.98 5.13 12.35
C SER A 89 -15.87 5.67 13.27
N ASP A 90 -15.31 4.84 14.15
CA ASP A 90 -14.22 5.24 15.04
C ASP A 90 -12.85 5.22 14.32
N HIS A 91 -12.78 4.62 13.13
CA HIS A 91 -11.55 4.45 12.35
C HIS A 91 -11.64 5.08 10.95
N PRO A 92 -11.70 6.42 10.84
CA PRO A 92 -11.93 7.11 9.57
C PRO A 92 -10.92 6.76 8.46
N ALA A 93 -9.68 6.40 8.81
CA ALA A 93 -8.64 6.01 7.85
C ALA A 93 -8.95 4.67 7.18
N ALA A 94 -9.24 3.64 7.97
CA ALA A 94 -9.58 2.31 7.46
C ALA A 94 -10.94 2.31 6.77
N GLN A 95 -11.95 2.92 7.39
CA GLN A 95 -13.30 3.04 6.82
C GLN A 95 -13.29 3.73 5.45
N PHE A 96 -12.45 4.77 5.27
CA PHE A 96 -12.30 5.41 3.96
C PHE A 96 -11.79 4.40 2.91
N CYS A 97 -10.75 3.63 3.22
CA CYS A 97 -10.16 2.68 2.27
C CYS A 97 -11.12 1.52 1.96
N GLU A 98 -11.73 0.93 2.98
CA GLU A 98 -12.69 -0.19 2.87
C GLU A 98 -13.96 0.20 2.10
N GLY A 99 -14.36 1.48 2.14
CA GLY A 99 -15.53 1.98 1.43
C GLY A 99 -15.31 2.23 -0.07
N LEU A 100 -14.11 2.01 -0.61
CA LEU A 100 -13.81 2.33 -2.00
C LEU A 100 -14.31 1.28 -2.98
N THR A 101 -14.80 1.75 -4.12
CA THR A 101 -15.03 0.94 -5.33
C THR A 101 -14.30 1.61 -6.49
N ILE A 102 -13.18 1.04 -6.91
CA ILE A 102 -12.33 1.60 -7.97
C ILE A 102 -12.03 0.53 -9.02
N GLY A 103 -12.30 0.83 -10.27
CA GLY A 103 -12.07 -0.11 -11.37
C GLY A 103 -12.93 -1.38 -11.31
N GLY A 104 -14.04 -1.36 -10.57
CA GLY A 104 -14.89 -2.52 -10.32
C GLY A 104 -14.44 -3.40 -9.15
N PHE A 105 -13.36 -3.03 -8.45
CA PHE A 105 -12.84 -3.73 -7.28
C PHE A 105 -13.28 -3.05 -5.99
N THR A 106 -13.62 -3.86 -4.98
CA THR A 106 -14.12 -3.42 -3.67
C THR A 106 -13.25 -3.91 -2.51
N ASP A 107 -12.10 -4.51 -2.80
CA ASP A 107 -11.14 -5.09 -1.87
C ASP A 107 -9.97 -4.15 -1.54
N TRP A 108 -10.23 -2.84 -1.57
CA TRP A 108 -9.29 -1.80 -1.16
C TRP A 108 -9.22 -1.70 0.36
N TYR A 109 -8.02 -1.53 0.90
CA TYR A 109 -7.80 -1.46 2.34
C TYR A 109 -6.70 -0.48 2.71
N LEU A 110 -6.60 -0.12 3.99
CA LEU A 110 -5.51 0.67 4.55
C LEU A 110 -4.26 -0.23 4.70
N PRO A 111 -3.15 0.04 4.00
CA PRO A 111 -1.99 -0.86 3.98
C PRO A 111 -1.35 -1.02 5.35
N ALA A 112 -0.87 -2.23 5.65
CA ALA A 112 -0.01 -2.45 6.80
C ALA A 112 1.37 -1.77 6.62
N LYS A 113 2.13 -1.67 7.71
CA LYS A 113 3.45 -1.00 7.74
C LYS A 113 4.38 -1.48 6.62
N ASN A 114 4.53 -2.79 6.47
CA ASN A 114 5.45 -3.37 5.48
C ASN A 114 4.92 -3.27 4.05
N GLU A 115 3.61 -3.22 3.85
CA GLU A 115 3.01 -2.98 2.53
C GLU A 115 3.20 -1.53 2.07
N LEU A 116 2.96 -0.56 2.97
CA LEU A 116 3.17 0.84 2.64
C LEU A 116 4.65 1.16 2.44
N GLU A 117 5.54 0.45 3.12
CA GLU A 117 6.98 0.53 2.91
C GLU A 117 7.39 0.05 1.51
N VAL A 118 6.81 -1.03 0.99
CA VAL A 118 7.02 -1.47 -0.39
C VAL A 118 6.58 -0.39 -1.38
N CYS A 119 5.45 0.26 -1.11
CA CYS A 119 4.99 1.39 -1.93
C CYS A 119 5.99 2.56 -1.90
N TYR A 120 6.50 2.92 -0.74
CA TYR A 120 7.53 3.97 -0.64
C TYR A 120 8.79 3.60 -1.43
N TYR A 121 9.34 2.41 -1.19
CA TYR A 121 10.58 1.96 -1.82
C TYR A 121 10.53 2.04 -3.34
N ASN A 122 9.43 1.61 -3.92
CA ASN A 122 9.26 1.50 -5.38
C ASN A 122 8.69 2.77 -6.03
N LEU A 123 7.91 3.56 -5.28
CA LEU A 123 7.18 4.72 -5.80
C LEU A 123 7.61 6.03 -5.10
N LYS A 124 8.84 6.09 -4.56
CA LYS A 124 9.37 7.30 -3.95
C LYS A 124 9.22 8.49 -4.88
N THR A 125 8.50 9.50 -4.40
CA THR A 125 8.09 10.66 -5.21
C THR A 125 9.20 11.67 -5.41
N THR A 126 10.10 11.85 -4.42
CA THR A 126 11.08 12.96 -4.38
C THR A 126 12.51 12.49 -4.60
N THR A 127 13.39 13.45 -4.88
CA THR A 127 14.85 13.25 -4.85
C THR A 127 15.46 13.53 -3.47
N THR A 128 14.65 13.85 -2.47
CA THR A 128 15.10 14.10 -1.10
C THR A 128 15.83 12.87 -0.54
N ASP A 129 16.88 13.10 0.22
CA ASP A 129 17.67 12.06 0.87
C ASP A 129 16.81 11.21 1.80
N ASN A 130 17.04 9.90 1.79
CA ASN A 130 16.34 9.00 2.72
C ASN A 130 16.94 9.10 4.12
N VAL A 131 16.10 8.86 5.13
CA VAL A 131 16.60 8.54 6.47
C VAL A 131 17.27 7.17 6.45
N THR A 132 18.27 6.98 7.34
CA THR A 132 19.06 5.74 7.37
C THR A 132 18.72 4.84 8.55
N ASN A 133 17.58 5.09 9.20
CA ASN A 133 17.07 4.31 10.33
C ASN A 133 15.75 3.58 10.03
N SER A 134 15.35 3.53 8.76
CA SER A 134 14.14 2.88 8.27
C SER A 134 14.47 2.02 7.05
N GLY A 135 13.56 1.14 6.63
CA GLY A 135 13.66 0.41 5.36
C GLY A 135 13.86 -1.10 5.49
N ILE A 136 14.18 -1.63 6.69
CA ILE A 136 14.16 -3.07 6.90
C ILE A 136 12.73 -3.59 6.68
N ASN A 137 12.60 -4.55 5.76
CA ASN A 137 11.33 -5.18 5.44
C ASN A 137 11.55 -6.61 4.92
N ALA A 138 11.43 -7.58 5.81
CA ALA A 138 11.57 -9.01 5.46
C ALA A 138 10.45 -9.48 4.50
N ASN A 139 9.32 -8.79 4.50
CA ASN A 139 8.15 -9.14 3.69
C ASN A 139 8.17 -8.52 2.29
N ALA A 140 9.09 -7.62 1.98
CA ALA A 140 9.30 -7.14 0.61
C ALA A 140 9.84 -8.25 -0.31
N VAL A 141 9.62 -8.12 -1.60
CA VAL A 141 10.19 -9.03 -2.60
C VAL A 141 11.03 -8.24 -3.61
N PRO A 142 12.36 -8.40 -3.59
CA PRO A 142 13.16 -9.20 -2.65
C PRO A 142 13.14 -8.61 -1.23
N ALA A 143 13.33 -9.47 -0.22
CA ALA A 143 13.41 -9.06 1.18
C ALA A 143 14.57 -8.07 1.42
N ARG A 144 14.33 -7.09 2.26
CA ARG A 144 15.35 -6.08 2.63
C ARG A 144 15.77 -6.25 4.08
N ALA A 145 17.01 -6.70 4.27
CA ALA A 145 17.59 -6.94 5.59
C ALA A 145 18.32 -5.72 6.18
N SER A 146 18.44 -4.63 5.42
CA SER A 146 19.15 -3.42 5.82
C SER A 146 18.27 -2.18 5.69
N ASN A 147 18.57 -1.17 6.50
CA ASN A 147 17.97 0.16 6.36
C ASN A 147 18.31 0.79 5.00
N TYR A 148 17.56 1.83 4.66
CA TYR A 148 17.87 2.68 3.51
C TYR A 148 19.27 3.28 3.62
N THR A 149 19.85 3.59 2.48
CA THR A 149 20.96 4.55 2.39
C THR A 149 20.43 5.92 2.01
N VAL A 150 21.23 6.95 2.12
CA VAL A 150 20.86 8.32 1.71
C VAL A 150 20.27 8.33 0.29
N GLY A 151 20.86 7.61 -0.66
CA GLY A 151 20.44 7.56 -2.05
C GLY A 151 19.60 6.35 -2.45
N THR A 152 19.31 5.41 -1.55
CA THR A 152 18.53 4.21 -1.87
C THR A 152 17.37 4.04 -0.86
N PRO A 153 16.11 3.99 -1.33
CA PRO A 153 15.68 4.07 -2.73
C PRO A 153 15.89 5.45 -3.36
N ALA A 154 16.18 5.47 -4.65
CA ALA A 154 16.16 6.70 -5.44
C ALA A 154 14.70 7.09 -5.78
N GLN A 155 14.50 8.31 -6.30
CA GLN A 155 13.21 8.68 -6.88
C GLN A 155 12.79 7.64 -7.92
N THR A 156 11.51 7.30 -7.94
CA THR A 156 10.96 6.33 -8.90
C THR A 156 11.13 6.79 -10.35
N SER A 157 11.32 5.84 -11.26
CA SER A 157 11.29 6.10 -12.70
C SER A 157 9.86 6.17 -13.27
N ALA A 158 8.84 5.80 -12.48
CA ALA A 158 7.44 5.87 -12.88
C ALA A 158 6.98 7.34 -12.93
N SER A 159 6.94 7.92 -14.13
CA SER A 159 6.70 9.35 -14.36
C SER A 159 5.41 9.89 -13.72
N ALA A 160 4.39 9.04 -13.60
CA ALA A 160 3.15 9.41 -12.92
C ALA A 160 3.31 9.64 -11.41
N PHE A 161 4.36 9.08 -10.78
CA PHE A 161 4.58 9.11 -9.33
C PHE A 161 5.69 10.09 -8.89
N VAL A 162 6.46 10.66 -9.83
CA VAL A 162 7.45 11.69 -9.48
C VAL A 162 6.78 12.98 -9.01
N THR A 163 7.51 13.86 -8.35
CA THR A 163 7.02 15.18 -7.93
C THR A 163 6.28 15.88 -9.08
N GLY A 164 5.04 16.28 -8.83
CA GLY A 164 4.16 16.89 -9.84
C GLY A 164 3.42 15.88 -10.73
N GLY A 165 3.74 14.59 -10.67
CA GLY A 165 3.01 13.56 -11.39
C GLY A 165 1.60 13.34 -10.85
N ALA A 166 0.69 12.91 -11.73
CA ALA A 166 -0.74 12.77 -11.40
C ALA A 166 -1.02 11.75 -10.26
N GLN A 167 -0.09 10.81 -10.02
CA GLN A 167 -0.20 9.79 -8.99
C GLN A 167 0.77 10.00 -7.81
N ALA A 168 1.54 11.10 -7.83
CA ALA A 168 2.53 11.40 -6.79
C ALA A 168 1.93 11.39 -5.40
N PHE A 169 2.59 10.72 -4.46
CA PHE A 169 2.24 10.82 -3.04
C PHE A 169 2.44 12.27 -2.57
N ILE A 170 1.66 12.69 -1.58
CA ILE A 170 1.82 14.02 -0.98
C ILE A 170 3.09 14.01 -0.13
N THR A 171 3.96 14.99 -0.36
CA THR A 171 5.24 15.17 0.33
C THR A 171 5.34 16.57 0.92
N GLY A 172 6.33 16.80 1.78
CA GLY A 172 6.52 18.07 2.49
C GLY A 172 6.32 17.92 4.00
N SER A 173 6.56 18.98 4.75
CA SER A 173 6.53 18.95 6.21
C SER A 173 5.20 18.43 6.75
N ASN A 174 5.25 17.47 7.66
CA ASN A 174 4.10 16.84 8.31
C ASN A 174 3.13 16.08 7.37
N GLN A 175 3.55 15.73 6.17
CA GLN A 175 2.76 14.96 5.22
C GLN A 175 3.00 13.46 5.41
N PHE A 176 2.42 12.92 6.48
CA PHE A 176 2.50 11.49 6.81
C PHE A 176 1.34 10.73 6.17
N TYR A 177 1.58 9.44 5.93
CA TYR A 177 0.55 8.47 5.56
C TYR A 177 0.36 7.46 6.68
N TRP A 178 -0.87 7.26 7.12
CA TRP A 178 -1.21 6.19 8.03
C TRP A 178 -0.96 4.82 7.41
N THR A 179 -0.48 3.91 8.22
CA THR A 179 -0.61 2.47 7.99
C THR A 179 -1.78 1.93 8.81
N SER A 180 -2.22 0.69 8.54
CA SER A 180 -3.20 0.00 9.37
C SER A 180 -2.59 -0.62 10.62
N THR A 181 -1.28 -0.46 10.85
CA THR A 181 -0.58 -1.12 11.95
C THR A 181 -0.56 -0.23 13.19
N GLN A 182 -1.19 -0.69 14.25
CA GLN A 182 -1.06 -0.08 15.58
C GLN A 182 0.36 -0.22 16.09
N GLY A 183 0.90 0.83 16.69
CA GLY A 183 2.22 0.80 17.31
C GLY A 183 2.17 0.66 18.83
N SER A 184 1.13 1.21 19.45
CA SER A 184 0.83 1.10 20.87
C SER A 184 -0.67 1.34 21.08
N SER A 185 -1.14 1.26 22.32
CA SER A 185 -2.55 1.57 22.63
C SER A 185 -2.97 2.97 22.15
N THR A 186 -2.05 3.93 22.11
CA THR A 186 -2.35 5.34 21.77
C THR A 186 -1.83 5.80 20.43
N ASN A 187 -0.88 5.06 19.81
CA ASN A 187 -0.15 5.48 18.61
C ASN A 187 -0.24 4.42 17.51
N ALA A 188 -0.13 4.86 16.25
CA ALA A 188 -0.04 4.00 15.09
C ALA A 188 1.16 4.37 14.21
N TRP A 189 1.58 3.43 13.37
CA TRP A 189 2.67 3.61 12.43
C TRP A 189 2.27 4.53 11.27
N VAL A 190 3.20 5.34 10.86
CA VAL A 190 3.10 6.19 9.67
C VAL A 190 4.32 6.00 8.77
N ASN A 191 4.18 6.37 7.51
CA ASN A 191 5.30 6.51 6.59
C ASN A 191 5.33 7.94 6.04
N PHE A 192 6.51 8.53 6.00
CA PHE A 192 6.76 9.86 5.46
C PHE A 192 7.36 9.72 4.04
N PHE A 193 6.56 9.99 3.02
CA PHE A 193 6.91 9.73 1.62
C PHE A 193 7.96 10.70 1.04
N ASP A 194 8.44 11.65 1.80
CA ASP A 194 9.55 12.50 1.42
C ASP A 194 10.91 11.80 1.65
N THR A 195 11.09 11.20 2.83
CA THR A 195 12.37 10.63 3.29
C THR A 195 12.32 9.15 3.62
N GLY A 196 11.13 8.51 3.55
CA GLY A 196 10.94 7.10 3.95
C GLY A 196 10.97 6.87 5.45
N ASN A 197 10.91 7.90 6.27
CA ASN A 197 10.86 7.72 7.70
C ASN A 197 9.60 6.94 8.09
N GLN A 198 9.82 5.78 8.68
CA GLN A 198 8.79 5.01 9.37
C GLN A 198 8.85 5.42 10.84
N ASP A 199 8.00 6.36 11.21
CA ASP A 199 8.04 6.90 12.57
C ASP A 199 7.58 5.82 13.55
N PRO A 200 8.39 5.49 14.57
CA PRO A 200 8.05 4.46 15.55
C PRO A 200 6.80 4.84 16.36
N PRO A 201 6.20 3.87 17.04
CA PRO A 201 4.91 4.03 17.74
C PRO A 201 4.85 5.15 18.77
N SER A 202 5.98 5.74 19.13
CA SER A 202 6.04 6.80 20.15
C SER A 202 5.60 8.18 19.68
N GLY A 203 5.41 8.40 18.36
CA GLY A 203 5.29 9.75 17.81
C GLY A 203 3.94 10.15 17.25
N LYS A 204 3.12 9.22 16.77
CA LYS A 204 1.88 9.58 16.05
C LYS A 204 0.64 9.05 16.73
N GLN A 205 0.03 9.93 17.53
CA GLN A 205 -1.24 9.64 18.20
C GLN A 205 -2.33 9.35 17.16
N LYS A 206 -3.13 8.32 17.42
CA LYS A 206 -4.20 7.85 16.53
C LYS A 206 -5.22 8.92 16.17
N GLY A 207 -5.47 9.88 17.10
CA GLY A 207 -6.34 11.03 16.88
C GLY A 207 -5.76 12.11 15.95
N ASN A 208 -4.49 12.04 15.55
CA ASN A 208 -3.94 12.98 14.57
C ASN A 208 -4.54 12.72 13.18
N SER A 209 -4.59 13.79 12.37
CA SER A 209 -5.12 13.72 11.01
C SER A 209 -3.99 13.69 9.98
N PHE A 210 -3.87 12.58 9.24
CA PHE A 210 -2.87 12.40 8.18
C PHE A 210 -3.51 11.91 6.89
N ASN A 211 -2.67 11.70 5.88
CA ASN A 211 -3.09 11.16 4.59
C ASN A 211 -3.28 9.64 4.69
N VAL A 212 -4.07 9.10 3.79
CA VAL A 212 -4.19 7.67 3.53
C VAL A 212 -4.13 7.45 2.02
N ARG A 213 -3.58 6.33 1.58
CA ARG A 213 -3.65 5.85 0.21
C ARG A 213 -3.99 4.38 0.24
N ALA A 214 -5.16 4.04 -0.28
CA ALA A 214 -5.61 2.66 -0.31
C ALA A 214 -4.73 1.79 -1.20
N VAL A 215 -4.59 0.53 -0.82
CA VAL A 215 -3.97 -0.52 -1.64
C VAL A 215 -4.89 -1.72 -1.74
N ARG A 216 -4.60 -2.63 -2.66
CA ARG A 216 -5.20 -3.97 -2.72
C ARG A 216 -4.14 -5.01 -3.05
N ARG A 217 -4.41 -6.26 -2.71
CA ARG A 217 -3.59 -7.42 -3.04
C ARG A 217 -4.17 -8.18 -4.23
N VAL A 218 -3.32 -8.57 -5.15
CA VAL A 218 -3.67 -9.47 -6.24
C VAL A 218 -2.76 -10.69 -6.12
N PRO A 219 -3.29 -11.91 -6.01
CA PRO A 219 -2.46 -13.12 -5.91
C PRO A 219 -1.51 -13.26 -7.09
N VAL A 220 -0.29 -13.76 -6.84
CA VAL A 220 0.73 -14.03 -7.86
C VAL A 220 0.39 -15.28 -8.65
#